data_b122c4a479e625405da9b3066cdfd857
#
_entry.id   b122c4a479e625405da9b3066cdfd857
#
_cell.length_a   1.000
_cell.length_b   1.000
_cell.length_c   1.000
_cell.angle_alpha   90.00
_cell.angle_beta   90.00
_cell.angle_gamma   90.00
#
_symmetry.space_group_name_H-M   'P 1'
#
loop_
_entity.id
_entity.type
_entity.pdbx_description
1 polymer ?
#
loop_
_entity_poly.entity_id
_entity_poly.type
_entity_poly.pdbx_seq_one_letter_code
_entity_poly.pdbx_strand_id
1 'polypeptide(L)'
;MTFHRLVSRGKSDHTPAGEDLPVVRIAFDRPAIRNAFRPHTVDELYRCIDAARCTPDVAALILTGNGPSPRDGGYAFCSGGDQRIRGAAGYQYESQETSGDEDLATDARREHIEKGRLGRLHILEVQRLMRATPKPIIAAIPGWTTGGGHSLMVVAD
;
A
#
# COMPACT_ATOMS: atom_id res chain seq x y z
N MET A 1 -0.45 4.80 -4.02
CA MET A 1 -1.54 3.83 -3.71
C MET A 1 -2.87 4.41 -4.12
N THR A 2 -3.83 3.56 -4.45
CA THR A 2 -5.24 3.96 -4.50
C THR A 2 -6.00 3.29 -3.36
N PHE A 3 -6.87 4.04 -2.70
CA PHE A 3 -7.70 3.57 -1.60
C PHE A 3 -9.15 3.89 -1.94
N HIS A 4 -10.00 2.88 -2.06
CA HIS A 4 -11.40 3.06 -2.41
C HIS A 4 -12.27 2.15 -1.57
N ARG A 5 -13.38 2.70 -1.08
CA ARG A 5 -14.50 1.90 -0.61
C ARG A 5 -15.21 1.30 -1.83
N LEU A 6 -15.54 0.03 -1.77
CA LEU A 6 -16.29 -0.59 -2.84
C LEU A 6 -17.77 -0.20 -2.72
N VAL A 7 -18.42 -0.01 -3.86
CA VAL A 7 -19.81 0.37 -3.95
C VAL A 7 -20.60 -0.76 -4.64
N SER A 8 -21.78 -1.06 -4.14
CA SER A 8 -22.68 -2.06 -4.69
C SER A 8 -23.10 -1.71 -6.12
N ARG A 9 -23.09 -2.69 -7.02
CA ARG A 9 -23.66 -2.56 -8.37
C ARG A 9 -25.15 -2.94 -8.46
N GLY A 10 -25.79 -3.23 -7.31
CA GLY A 10 -27.21 -3.49 -7.26
C GLY A 10 -27.67 -4.80 -7.89
N LYS A 11 -26.82 -5.82 -7.94
CA LYS A 11 -27.17 -7.16 -8.49
C LYS A 11 -27.53 -8.20 -7.44
N SER A 12 -27.53 -7.88 -6.17
CA SER A 12 -28.01 -8.77 -5.10
C SER A 12 -29.29 -8.23 -4.52
N ASP A 13 -30.23 -9.11 -4.19
CA ASP A 13 -31.55 -8.77 -3.64
C ASP A 13 -31.52 -8.03 -2.30
N HIS A 14 -30.32 -7.83 -1.72
CA HIS A 14 -30.17 -7.30 -0.37
C HIS A 14 -29.34 -6.01 -0.27
N THR A 15 -28.70 -5.54 -1.36
CA THR A 15 -27.91 -4.31 -1.32
C THR A 15 -28.25 -3.41 -2.51
N PRO A 16 -28.84 -2.23 -2.29
CA PRO A 16 -29.15 -1.27 -3.36
C PRO A 16 -27.91 -0.83 -4.15
N ALA A 17 -28.11 -0.46 -5.41
CA ALA A 17 -27.03 0.11 -6.22
C ALA A 17 -26.56 1.44 -5.62
N GLY A 18 -25.24 1.64 -5.53
CA GLY A 18 -24.64 2.87 -5.00
C GLY A 18 -24.44 2.90 -3.49
N GLU A 19 -24.82 1.84 -2.77
CA GLU A 19 -24.49 1.72 -1.34
C GLU A 19 -23.04 1.32 -1.12
N ASP A 20 -22.40 1.93 -0.14
CA ASP A 20 -21.04 1.59 0.29
C ASP A 20 -21.02 0.16 0.87
N LEU A 21 -20.19 -0.69 0.29
CA LEU A 21 -19.93 -2.01 0.85
C LEU A 21 -18.99 -1.92 2.04
N PRO A 22 -19.09 -2.81 3.03
CA PRO A 22 -18.15 -2.87 4.15
C PRO A 22 -16.78 -3.45 3.73
N VAL A 23 -16.35 -3.15 2.51
CA VAL A 23 -15.10 -3.66 1.92
C VAL A 23 -14.30 -2.52 1.33
N VAL A 24 -13.03 -2.45 1.70
CA VAL A 24 -12.07 -1.47 1.18
C VAL A 24 -11.12 -2.14 0.21
N ARG A 25 -10.91 -1.52 -0.95
CA ARG A 25 -9.90 -1.91 -1.92
C ARG A 25 -8.68 -0.99 -1.78
N ILE A 26 -7.53 -1.59 -1.51
CA ILE A 26 -6.22 -0.94 -1.48
C ILE A 26 -5.41 -1.48 -2.66
N ALA A 27 -4.89 -0.60 -3.52
CA ALA A 27 -4.15 -1.06 -4.67
C ALA A 27 -2.83 -0.31 -4.85
N PHE A 28 -1.78 -1.06 -5.19
CA PHE A 28 -0.57 -0.48 -5.75
C PHE A 28 -0.91 0.21 -7.08
N ASP A 29 -0.37 1.41 -7.30
CA ASP A 29 -0.72 2.25 -8.45
C ASP A 29 0.53 2.79 -9.16
N ARG A 30 1.39 1.87 -9.54
CA ARG A 30 2.60 2.14 -10.34
C ARG A 30 2.72 1.10 -11.48
N PRO A 31 1.71 0.95 -12.35
CA PRO A 31 1.66 -0.13 -13.34
C PRO A 31 2.81 -0.10 -14.34
N ALA A 32 3.34 1.09 -14.67
CA ALA A 32 4.48 1.25 -15.58
C ALA A 32 5.75 0.51 -15.12
N ILE A 33 5.86 0.17 -13.85
CA ILE A 33 6.98 -0.55 -13.25
C ILE A 33 6.52 -1.77 -12.46
N ARG A 34 5.43 -2.39 -12.92
CA ARG A 34 4.87 -3.61 -12.31
C ARG A 34 4.56 -3.46 -10.83
N ASN A 35 4.08 -2.28 -10.44
CA ASN A 35 3.74 -1.98 -9.06
C ASN A 35 4.89 -2.18 -8.05
N ALA A 36 6.15 -1.97 -8.49
CA ALA A 36 7.28 -1.94 -7.59
C ALA A 36 7.11 -0.86 -6.52
N PHE A 37 7.32 -1.20 -5.26
CA PHE A 37 7.17 -0.25 -4.17
C PHE A 37 8.49 0.48 -3.85
N ARG A 38 8.34 1.69 -3.35
CA ARG A 38 9.38 2.53 -2.75
C ARG A 38 8.99 2.86 -1.31
N PRO A 39 9.88 3.45 -0.49
CA PRO A 39 9.55 3.76 0.91
C PRO A 39 8.20 4.47 1.07
N HIS A 40 7.94 5.54 0.33
CA HIS A 40 6.65 6.24 0.37
C HIS A 40 5.44 5.33 0.04
N THR A 41 5.60 4.40 -0.90
CA THR A 41 4.52 3.44 -1.23
C THR A 41 4.22 2.52 -0.05
N VAL A 42 5.24 2.14 0.71
CA VAL A 42 5.11 1.29 1.90
C VAL A 42 4.44 2.07 3.03
N ASP A 43 4.80 3.35 3.22
CA ASP A 43 4.15 4.25 4.18
C ASP A 43 2.66 4.42 3.87
N GLU A 44 2.33 4.68 2.60
CA GLU A 44 0.95 4.78 2.14
C GLU A 44 0.17 3.49 2.41
N LEU A 45 0.77 2.32 2.12
CA LEU A 45 0.16 1.02 2.37
C LEU A 45 -0.12 0.83 3.87
N TYR A 46 0.85 1.16 4.73
CA TYR A 46 0.68 1.10 6.18
C TYR A 46 -0.51 1.95 6.62
N ARG A 47 -0.55 3.23 6.21
CA ARG A 47 -1.63 4.16 6.56
C ARG A 47 -3.00 3.68 6.06
N CYS A 48 -3.06 3.14 4.85
CA CYS A 48 -4.31 2.61 4.29
C CYS A 48 -4.84 1.41 5.09
N ILE A 49 -3.98 0.47 5.45
CA ILE A 49 -4.35 -0.71 6.24
C ILE A 49 -4.77 -0.28 7.65
N ASP A 50 -4.01 0.62 8.28
CA ASP A 50 -4.32 1.10 9.62
C ASP A 50 -5.64 1.88 9.68
N ALA A 51 -5.89 2.75 8.71
CA ALA A 51 -7.17 3.44 8.57
C ALA A 51 -8.34 2.46 8.40
N ALA A 52 -8.20 1.47 7.51
CA ALA A 52 -9.24 0.46 7.30
C ALA A 52 -9.46 -0.41 8.54
N ARG A 53 -8.38 -0.78 9.25
CA ARG A 53 -8.43 -1.55 10.49
C ARG A 53 -9.21 -0.81 11.58
N CYS A 54 -8.98 0.49 11.71
CA CYS A 54 -9.61 1.34 12.72
C CYS A 54 -11.02 1.81 12.36
N THR A 55 -11.48 1.61 11.14
CA THR A 55 -12.81 2.04 10.67
C THR A 55 -13.85 0.97 10.99
N PRO A 56 -14.82 1.20 11.90
CA PRO A 56 -15.72 0.14 12.41
C PRO A 56 -16.59 -0.53 11.35
N ASP A 57 -17.05 0.24 10.36
CA ASP A 57 -17.93 -0.23 9.29
C ASP A 57 -17.20 -0.86 8.09
N VAL A 58 -15.89 -1.03 8.18
CA VAL A 58 -15.10 -1.85 7.26
C VAL A 58 -14.99 -3.26 7.82
N ALA A 59 -15.50 -4.24 7.09
CA ALA A 59 -15.47 -5.66 7.49
C ALA A 59 -14.31 -6.43 6.87
N ALA A 60 -13.86 -6.04 5.66
CA ALA A 60 -12.78 -6.73 4.96
C ALA A 60 -11.97 -5.78 4.08
N LEU A 61 -10.73 -6.19 3.79
CA LEU A 61 -9.82 -5.47 2.89
C LEU A 61 -9.48 -6.35 1.68
N ILE A 62 -9.40 -5.72 0.50
CA ILE A 62 -8.83 -6.32 -0.70
C ILE A 62 -7.54 -5.58 -1.03
N LEU A 63 -6.43 -6.30 -1.03
CA LEU A 63 -5.12 -5.78 -1.46
C LEU A 63 -4.83 -6.27 -2.88
N THR A 64 -4.52 -5.36 -3.80
CA THR A 64 -4.32 -5.69 -5.22
C THR A 64 -3.33 -4.73 -5.90
N GLY A 65 -3.14 -4.89 -7.21
CA GLY A 65 -2.36 -3.98 -8.06
C GLY A 65 -3.18 -3.44 -9.21
N ASN A 66 -3.08 -2.14 -9.49
CA ASN A 66 -3.68 -1.52 -10.66
C ASN A 66 -2.87 -1.88 -11.93
N GLY A 67 -3.54 -1.88 -13.06
CA GLY A 67 -2.99 -2.16 -14.39
C GLY A 67 -3.99 -1.81 -15.47
N PRO A 68 -3.68 -2.14 -16.74
CA PRO A 68 -2.47 -2.80 -17.22
C PRO A 68 -1.23 -1.90 -17.25
N SER A 69 -0.04 -2.53 -17.38
CA SER A 69 1.19 -1.78 -17.64
C SER A 69 1.15 -1.12 -19.03
N PRO A 70 1.47 0.18 -19.14
CA PRO A 70 1.49 0.86 -20.44
C PRO A 70 2.62 0.36 -21.37
N ARG A 71 3.54 -0.46 -20.88
CA ARG A 71 4.67 -0.97 -21.67
C ARG A 71 4.30 -2.18 -22.53
N ASP A 72 3.43 -3.06 -22.00
CA ASP A 72 3.17 -4.36 -22.62
C ASP A 72 1.77 -4.92 -22.32
N GLY A 73 0.90 -4.12 -21.70
CA GLY A 73 -0.46 -4.55 -21.33
C GLY A 73 -0.53 -5.57 -20.18
N GLY A 74 0.61 -5.98 -19.61
CA GLY A 74 0.64 -6.98 -18.55
C GLY A 74 0.21 -6.44 -17.19
N TYR A 75 -0.31 -7.33 -16.35
CA TYR A 75 -0.74 -7.02 -14.99
C TYR A 75 0.29 -7.49 -13.96
N ALA A 76 0.35 -6.80 -12.84
CA ALA A 76 1.13 -7.19 -11.68
C ALA A 76 0.40 -6.83 -10.39
N PHE A 77 0.48 -7.70 -9.40
CA PHE A 77 0.16 -7.33 -8.03
C PHE A 77 1.23 -6.39 -7.50
N CYS A 78 2.46 -6.90 -7.37
CA CYS A 78 3.61 -6.11 -6.93
C CYS A 78 4.91 -6.87 -7.27
N SER A 79 5.84 -6.20 -7.92
CA SER A 79 7.14 -6.78 -8.28
C SER A 79 8.22 -6.61 -7.20
N GLY A 80 7.83 -6.25 -5.98
CA GLY A 80 8.74 -6.05 -4.86
C GLY A 80 9.32 -4.63 -4.82
N GLY A 81 10.48 -4.48 -4.19
CA GLY A 81 11.12 -3.18 -4.06
C GLY A 81 11.68 -2.64 -5.38
N ASP A 82 11.51 -1.36 -5.62
CA ASP A 82 12.02 -0.68 -6.82
C ASP A 82 13.54 -0.62 -6.82
N GLN A 83 14.17 -1.51 -7.60
CA GLN A 83 15.63 -1.63 -7.64
C GLN A 83 16.35 -0.40 -8.22
N ARG A 84 15.62 0.49 -8.93
CA ARG A 84 16.21 1.70 -9.53
C ARG A 84 16.58 2.74 -8.49
N ILE A 85 15.93 2.71 -7.33
CA ILE A 85 16.17 3.64 -6.22
C ILE A 85 16.92 2.99 -5.05
N ARG A 86 17.35 1.75 -5.21
CA ARG A 86 18.15 1.05 -4.21
C ARG A 86 19.60 1.44 -4.35
N GLY A 87 20.12 2.29 -3.46
CA GLY A 87 21.54 2.61 -3.35
C GLY A 87 22.32 1.55 -2.54
N ALA A 88 23.63 1.76 -2.40
CA ALA A 88 24.52 0.91 -1.59
C ALA A 88 24.07 0.82 -0.12
N ALA A 89 23.44 1.87 0.40
CA ALA A 89 22.86 1.93 1.75
C ALA A 89 21.43 1.36 1.85
N GLY A 90 20.89 0.75 0.79
CA GLY A 90 19.53 0.24 0.72
C GLY A 90 18.54 1.28 0.15
N TYR A 91 17.25 1.08 0.45
CA TYR A 91 16.20 2.00 0.02
C TYR A 91 16.23 3.26 0.89
N GLN A 92 16.35 4.43 0.25
CA GLN A 92 16.29 5.72 0.91
C GLN A 92 15.01 6.46 0.51
N TYR A 93 14.51 7.32 1.40
CA TYR A 93 13.44 8.25 1.04
C TYR A 93 14.00 9.27 0.04
N GLU A 94 13.26 9.52 -1.03
CA GLU A 94 13.55 10.63 -1.94
C GLU A 94 13.46 11.91 -1.12
N SER A 95 14.54 12.70 -1.09
CA SER A 95 14.54 14.02 -0.45
C SER A 95 13.49 14.88 -1.15
N GLN A 96 12.46 15.30 -0.43
CA GLN A 96 11.65 16.42 -0.89
C GLN A 96 12.58 17.65 -0.85
N GLU A 97 12.67 18.36 -1.97
CA GLU A 97 13.32 19.67 -2.00
C GLU A 97 12.57 20.57 -1.01
N THR A 98 13.17 20.79 0.15
CA THR A 98 12.67 21.68 1.19
C THR A 98 12.87 23.11 0.75
N SER A 99 11.80 23.76 0.33
CA SER A 99 11.74 25.23 0.35
C SER A 99 11.72 25.68 1.81
N GLY A 100 12.68 26.56 2.15
CA GLY A 100 13.03 26.90 3.52
C GLY A 100 11.93 27.53 4.36
N ASP A 101 11.95 27.17 5.64
CA ASP A 101 11.60 28.00 6.78
C ASP A 101 12.08 27.34 8.08
N GLU A 102 12.60 28.11 9.03
CA GLU A 102 13.29 27.63 10.23
C GLU A 102 12.41 26.96 11.30
N ASP A 103 11.11 27.07 11.25
CA ASP A 103 10.17 26.33 12.12
C ASP A 103 10.00 24.87 11.73
N LEU A 104 10.47 24.51 10.56
CA LEU A 104 10.48 23.13 10.00
C LEU A 104 11.53 22.21 10.62
N ALA A 105 12.52 22.74 11.36
CA ALA A 105 13.60 21.91 11.88
C ALA A 105 13.13 20.91 12.95
N THR A 106 12.11 21.24 13.72
CA THR A 106 11.58 20.36 14.78
C THR A 106 10.64 19.30 14.21
N ASP A 107 9.84 19.67 13.23
CA ASP A 107 8.94 18.72 12.53
C ASP A 107 9.75 17.83 11.57
N ALA A 108 10.73 18.37 10.86
CA ALA A 108 11.65 17.59 10.03
C ALA A 108 12.47 16.59 10.87
N ARG A 109 12.85 16.94 12.10
CA ARG A 109 13.58 16.05 13.02
C ARG A 109 12.66 14.94 13.56
N ARG A 110 11.40 15.25 13.89
CA ARG A 110 10.38 14.25 14.26
C ARG A 110 10.10 13.32 13.10
N GLU A 111 9.88 13.86 11.91
CA GLU A 111 9.67 13.12 10.69
C GLU A 111 10.88 12.25 10.33
N HIS A 112 12.11 12.74 10.52
CA HIS A 112 13.33 11.96 10.32
C HIS A 112 13.47 10.83 11.34
N ILE A 113 13.09 11.03 12.59
CA ILE A 113 13.09 9.98 13.63
C ILE A 113 11.99 8.95 13.34
N GLU A 114 10.81 9.37 12.92
CA GLU A 114 9.74 8.46 12.51
C GLU A 114 10.12 7.70 11.24
N LYS A 115 10.68 8.37 10.25
CA LYS A 115 11.26 7.73 9.04
C LYS A 115 12.38 6.76 9.40
N GLY A 116 13.22 7.09 10.38
CA GLY A 116 14.25 6.21 10.91
C GLY A 116 13.69 5.00 11.68
N ARG A 117 12.60 5.16 12.42
CA ARG A 117 11.88 4.07 13.10
C ARG A 117 11.15 3.16 12.12
N LEU A 118 10.55 3.73 11.09
CA LEU A 118 9.87 3.02 10.01
C LEU A 118 10.86 2.45 8.98
N GLY A 119 12.09 2.86 9.05
CA GLY A 119 13.27 2.61 8.24
C GLY A 119 13.32 1.36 7.36
N ARG A 120 14.49 0.78 7.26
CA ARG A 120 14.88 -0.30 6.31
C ARG A 120 13.99 -1.54 6.32
N LEU A 121 13.20 -1.76 7.37
CA LEU A 121 12.34 -2.92 7.59
C LEU A 121 10.85 -2.56 7.56
N HIS A 122 10.51 -1.43 6.98
CA HIS A 122 9.12 -0.94 7.00
C HIS A 122 8.13 -1.93 6.38
N ILE A 123 8.51 -2.66 5.35
CA ILE A 123 7.67 -3.71 4.78
C ILE A 123 7.32 -4.82 5.80
N LEU A 124 8.21 -5.10 6.74
CA LEU A 124 7.95 -6.05 7.83
C LEU A 124 6.92 -5.48 8.82
N GLU A 125 6.92 -4.19 9.06
CA GLU A 125 5.90 -3.56 9.91
C GLU A 125 4.52 -3.59 9.23
N VAL A 126 4.45 -3.43 7.91
CA VAL A 126 3.20 -3.66 7.16
C VAL A 126 2.73 -5.11 7.33
N GLN A 127 3.61 -6.08 7.21
CA GLN A 127 3.27 -7.50 7.40
C GLN A 127 2.78 -7.78 8.83
N ARG A 128 3.41 -7.19 9.83
CA ARG A 128 2.96 -7.27 11.24
C ARG A 128 1.58 -6.65 11.42
N LEU A 129 1.37 -5.48 10.83
CA LEU A 129 0.07 -4.80 10.86
C LEU A 129 -1.02 -5.65 10.18
N MET A 130 -0.73 -6.26 9.02
CA MET A 130 -1.65 -7.18 8.35
C MET A 130 -2.04 -8.34 9.28
N ARG A 131 -1.05 -9.01 9.88
CA ARG A 131 -1.28 -10.12 10.82
C ARG A 131 -2.03 -9.72 12.10
N ALA A 132 -1.86 -8.48 12.55
CA ALA A 132 -2.54 -7.93 13.72
C ALA A 132 -3.92 -7.32 13.42
N THR A 133 -4.29 -7.23 12.15
CA THR A 133 -5.58 -6.68 11.72
C THR A 133 -6.70 -7.69 11.96
N PRO A 134 -7.73 -7.38 12.78
CA PRO A 134 -8.82 -8.30 13.11
C PRO A 134 -9.90 -8.34 12.00
N LYS A 135 -9.50 -8.17 10.76
CA LYS A 135 -10.37 -8.17 9.57
C LYS A 135 -9.68 -8.95 8.47
N PRO A 136 -10.38 -9.76 7.69
CA PRO A 136 -9.77 -10.51 6.59
C PRO A 136 -9.14 -9.55 5.57
N ILE A 137 -7.92 -9.88 5.15
CA ILE A 137 -7.18 -9.19 4.10
C ILE A 137 -6.97 -10.14 2.94
N ILE A 138 -7.71 -9.95 1.86
CA ILE A 138 -7.69 -10.80 0.69
C ILE A 138 -6.73 -10.23 -0.35
N ALA A 139 -5.70 -10.99 -0.71
CA ALA A 139 -4.81 -10.62 -1.81
C ALA A 139 -5.43 -11.03 -3.16
N ALA A 140 -5.93 -10.06 -3.91
CA ALA A 140 -6.40 -10.27 -5.28
C ALA A 140 -5.22 -10.06 -6.25
N ILE A 141 -4.70 -11.16 -6.79
CA ILE A 141 -3.47 -11.20 -7.60
C ILE A 141 -3.80 -11.15 -9.09
N PRO A 142 -3.70 -9.99 -9.75
CA PRO A 142 -4.03 -9.87 -11.17
C PRO A 142 -2.92 -10.37 -12.11
N GLY A 143 -1.73 -10.66 -11.60
CA GLY A 143 -0.60 -11.08 -12.41
C GLY A 143 0.69 -11.16 -11.60
N TRP A 144 1.80 -10.66 -12.14
CA TRP A 144 3.14 -10.80 -11.58
C TRP A 144 3.24 -10.43 -10.10
N THR A 145 3.86 -11.32 -9.31
CA THR A 145 4.08 -11.13 -7.88
C THR A 145 5.45 -11.69 -7.53
N THR A 146 6.36 -10.85 -7.02
CA THR A 146 7.71 -11.28 -6.68
C THR A 146 8.32 -10.46 -5.53
N GLY A 147 9.37 -10.96 -4.93
CA GLY A 147 10.09 -10.28 -3.84
C GLY A 147 9.17 -9.89 -2.69
N GLY A 148 9.21 -8.63 -2.27
CA GLY A 148 8.34 -8.11 -1.20
C GLY A 148 6.84 -8.16 -1.54
N GLY A 149 6.48 -8.15 -2.82
CA GLY A 149 5.09 -8.38 -3.26
C GLY A 149 4.63 -9.80 -2.93
N HIS A 150 5.48 -10.79 -3.19
CA HIS A 150 5.20 -12.18 -2.82
C HIS A 150 5.04 -12.34 -1.30
N SER A 151 5.91 -11.71 -0.51
CA SER A 151 5.80 -11.79 0.95
C SER A 151 4.51 -11.15 1.51
N LEU A 152 4.02 -10.07 0.89
CA LEU A 152 2.72 -9.48 1.24
C LEU A 152 1.55 -10.41 0.89
N MET A 153 1.62 -11.08 -0.26
CA MET A 153 0.62 -12.06 -0.68
C MET A 153 0.53 -13.23 0.29
N VAL A 154 1.66 -13.75 0.75
CA VAL A 154 1.71 -14.92 1.66
C VAL A 154 1.21 -14.57 3.07
N VAL A 155 1.28 -13.30 3.46
CA VAL A 155 0.80 -12.83 4.79
C VAL A 155 -0.70 -12.54 4.80
N ALA A 156 -1.33 -12.37 3.65
CA ALA A 156 -2.79 -12.23 3.53
C ALA A 156 -3.52 -13.55 3.90
N ASP A 157 -4.83 -13.45 4.16
CA ASP A 157 -5.69 -14.58 4.57
C ASP A 157 -6.13 -15.48 3.42
#